data_23114fa9eb5ff4067a86bf6e152eacb6
#
_entry.id   23114fa9eb5ff4067a86bf6e152eacb6
#
_cell.length_a   1.000
_cell.length_b   1.000
_cell.length_c   1.000
_cell.angle_alpha   90.00
_cell.angle_beta   90.00
_cell.angle_gamma   90.00
#
_symmetry.space_group_name_H-M   'P 1'
#
loop_
_entity.id
_entity.type
_entity.pdbx_description
1 polymer ?
#
loop_
_entity_poly.entity_id
_entity_poly.type
_entity_poly.pdbx_seq_one_letter_code
_entity_poly.pdbx_strand_id
1 'polypeptide(L)'
;GLRSLWICCGVGCVMKLPVREFDAVVIGAGGAGMRAALQISQSGQSCALLSKVFPTRSHTVSAQGGITVALGNTHEDNWEWHMYDTVKGSDYIGDQDAIEYMCKTGPEAILELDHMGLPFSRLDNGTIYQRPFGGQSKNFGGEQAARTAAAADRTGHALLHTLYQQNLKNHTTIFSEWYALDLVKNADGAVVGCTALCIETGEVVYFKARATVLATGGAGRIYQSTTNAHINTGDGVGMAIRAGVPVQDMEMWQFHPTGIAGAGVLVTEGCRGEGGYLLNKHGERFMERYAPNAKDLAGRDVVARSIMIEIREGRGCDGPWGPHAKLKLDHLGKEVLESRLPGILELSRTFAHVD
;
A
#
# COMPACT_ATOMS: atom_id res chain seq x y z
N GLY A 1 -31.31 19.53 0.76
CA GLY A 1 -31.99 19.80 -0.50
C GLY A 1 -31.05 19.57 -1.66
N LEU A 2 -31.47 18.76 -2.66
CA LEU A 2 -30.71 18.50 -3.88
C LEU A 2 -30.58 19.79 -4.70
N ARG A 3 -29.38 20.35 -4.79
CA ARG A 3 -29.05 21.41 -5.74
C ARG A 3 -28.47 20.78 -7.01
N SER A 4 -28.44 21.50 -8.12
CA SER A 4 -28.06 20.95 -9.44
C SER A 4 -26.84 21.66 -9.99
N LEU A 5 -25.92 20.91 -10.58
CA LEU A 5 -24.83 21.39 -11.41
C LEU A 5 -25.20 21.24 -12.89
N TRP A 6 -24.91 22.28 -13.71
CA TRP A 6 -25.15 22.26 -15.16
C TRP A 6 -23.85 21.96 -15.90
N ILE A 7 -23.85 20.91 -16.74
CA ILE A 7 -22.72 20.56 -17.61
C ILE A 7 -23.15 20.77 -19.06
N CYS A 8 -22.41 21.60 -19.80
CA CYS A 8 -22.60 21.75 -21.25
C CYS A 8 -21.90 20.63 -21.99
N CYS A 9 -22.65 19.71 -22.56
CA CYS A 9 -22.16 18.83 -23.63
C CYS A 9 -22.28 19.60 -24.97
N GLY A 10 -21.24 19.58 -25.79
CA GLY A 10 -21.09 20.40 -27.03
C GLY A 10 -22.15 20.33 -28.11
N VAL A 11 -23.39 19.95 -27.80
CA VAL A 11 -24.56 19.89 -28.69
C VAL A 11 -25.78 20.49 -27.97
N GLY A 12 -25.62 21.54 -27.18
CA GLY A 12 -26.74 22.29 -26.63
C GLY A 12 -27.59 21.58 -25.56
N CYS A 13 -27.22 20.39 -25.12
CA CYS A 13 -27.92 19.70 -24.04
C CYS A 13 -27.22 20.01 -22.70
N VAL A 14 -27.91 20.74 -21.83
CA VAL A 14 -27.46 21.03 -20.47
C VAL A 14 -27.97 19.92 -19.55
N MET A 15 -27.08 19.06 -19.09
CA MET A 15 -27.45 18.00 -18.15
C MET A 15 -27.37 18.54 -16.71
N LYS A 16 -28.47 18.37 -15.96
CA LYS A 16 -28.56 18.76 -14.56
C LYS A 16 -28.19 17.58 -13.68
N LEU A 17 -27.01 17.63 -13.04
CA LEU A 17 -26.61 16.60 -12.09
C LEU A 17 -27.23 16.83 -10.71
N PRO A 18 -27.66 15.78 -10.02
CA PRO A 18 -27.98 15.88 -8.60
C PRO A 18 -26.72 16.22 -7.81
N VAL A 19 -26.89 16.99 -6.73
CA VAL A 19 -25.77 17.46 -5.88
C VAL A 19 -25.95 16.92 -4.48
N ARG A 20 -24.88 16.33 -3.94
CA ARG A 20 -24.73 16.00 -2.52
C ARG A 20 -23.64 16.88 -1.94
N GLU A 21 -23.90 17.48 -0.77
CA GLU A 21 -23.01 18.46 -0.15
C GLU A 21 -22.46 17.94 1.16
N PHE A 22 -21.14 18.03 1.33
CA PHE A 22 -20.39 17.63 2.51
C PHE A 22 -19.30 18.68 2.83
N ASP A 23 -18.77 18.67 4.05
CA ASP A 23 -17.60 19.49 4.39
C ASP A 23 -16.37 18.97 3.65
N ALA A 24 -16.21 17.66 3.57
CA ALA A 24 -15.13 17.04 2.83
C ALA A 24 -15.61 15.82 2.03
N VAL A 25 -14.95 15.56 0.89
CA VAL A 25 -15.05 14.32 0.13
C VAL A 25 -13.68 13.65 0.10
N VAL A 26 -13.64 12.37 0.44
CA VAL A 26 -12.46 11.52 0.38
C VAL A 26 -12.66 10.49 -0.72
N ILE A 27 -11.77 10.48 -1.71
CA ILE A 27 -11.85 9.59 -2.87
C ILE A 27 -10.87 8.44 -2.69
N GLY A 28 -11.40 7.25 -2.44
CA GLY A 28 -10.67 6.03 -2.13
C GLY A 28 -10.77 5.62 -0.67
N ALA A 29 -11.23 4.39 -0.43
CA ALA A 29 -11.44 3.82 0.90
C ALA A 29 -10.38 2.77 1.26
N GLY A 30 -9.15 2.97 0.84
CA GLY A 30 -7.99 2.24 1.36
C GLY A 30 -7.56 2.77 2.73
N GLY A 31 -6.41 2.33 3.25
CA GLY A 31 -5.91 2.73 4.56
C GLY A 31 -5.82 4.25 4.73
N ALA A 32 -5.25 4.95 3.74
CA ALA A 32 -5.11 6.41 3.78
C ALA A 32 -6.48 7.12 3.80
N GLY A 33 -7.39 6.73 2.90
CA GLY A 33 -8.70 7.36 2.81
C GLY A 33 -9.57 7.09 4.03
N MET A 34 -9.57 5.86 4.56
CA MET A 34 -10.31 5.54 5.78
C MET A 34 -9.76 6.29 7.00
N ARG A 35 -8.43 6.45 7.11
CA ARG A 35 -7.85 7.20 8.23
C ARG A 35 -8.19 8.69 8.13
N ALA A 36 -8.13 9.27 6.92
CA ALA A 36 -8.53 10.67 6.68
C ALA A 36 -10.01 10.89 6.98
N ALA A 37 -10.89 10.02 6.46
CA ALA A 37 -12.33 10.11 6.70
C ALA A 37 -12.69 9.97 8.19
N LEU A 38 -11.99 9.08 8.91
CA LEU A 38 -12.14 8.92 10.35
C LEU A 38 -11.82 10.22 11.10
N GLN A 39 -10.68 10.85 10.78
CA GLN A 39 -10.30 12.12 11.41
C GLN A 39 -11.33 13.24 11.16
N ILE A 40 -11.83 13.33 9.92
CA ILE A 40 -12.84 14.32 9.54
C ILE A 40 -14.13 14.06 10.32
N SER A 41 -14.60 12.84 10.37
CA SER A 41 -15.83 12.46 11.09
C SER A 41 -15.72 12.69 12.60
N GLN A 42 -14.57 12.38 13.21
CA GLN A 42 -14.29 12.65 14.62
C GLN A 42 -14.25 14.15 14.96
N SER A 43 -13.92 15.01 14.00
CA SER A 43 -13.96 16.47 14.19
C SER A 43 -15.37 17.05 14.15
N GLY A 44 -16.39 16.23 13.92
CA GLY A 44 -17.79 16.66 13.80
C GLY A 44 -18.15 17.22 12.42
N GLN A 45 -17.25 17.16 11.44
CA GLN A 45 -17.52 17.60 10.07
C GLN A 45 -18.12 16.45 9.24
N SER A 46 -18.98 16.80 8.29
CA SER A 46 -19.57 15.84 7.36
C SER A 46 -18.55 15.36 6.33
N CYS A 47 -18.44 14.05 6.16
CA CYS A 47 -17.49 13.43 5.25
C CYS A 47 -18.20 12.42 4.33
N ALA A 48 -17.99 12.54 3.03
CA ALA A 48 -18.33 11.51 2.06
C ALA A 48 -17.06 10.71 1.72
N LEU A 49 -17.05 9.42 2.03
CA LEU A 49 -15.98 8.49 1.65
C LEU A 49 -16.44 7.68 0.44
N LEU A 50 -15.86 7.93 -0.73
CA LEU A 50 -16.19 7.26 -1.99
C LEU A 50 -15.25 6.09 -2.24
N SER A 51 -15.81 4.95 -2.63
CA SER A 51 -15.04 3.77 -3.01
C SER A 51 -15.65 3.10 -4.23
N LYS A 52 -14.86 2.83 -5.26
CA LYS A 52 -15.32 2.10 -6.46
C LYS A 52 -15.57 0.61 -6.23
N VAL A 53 -15.09 0.09 -5.09
CA VAL A 53 -15.36 -1.27 -4.61
C VAL A 53 -15.93 -1.20 -3.20
N PHE A 54 -16.39 -2.32 -2.66
CA PHE A 54 -16.69 -2.38 -1.23
C PHE A 54 -15.41 -2.06 -0.43
N PRO A 55 -15.45 -1.17 0.59
CA PRO A 55 -14.24 -0.62 1.22
C PRO A 55 -13.22 -1.65 1.68
N THR A 56 -13.66 -2.76 2.30
CA THR A 56 -12.77 -3.83 2.77
C THR A 56 -12.13 -4.67 1.65
N ARG A 57 -12.43 -4.36 0.38
CA ARG A 57 -11.77 -4.92 -0.81
C ARG A 57 -10.74 -3.97 -1.44
N SER A 58 -10.46 -2.84 -0.82
CA SER A 58 -9.39 -1.93 -1.25
C SER A 58 -8.04 -2.64 -1.21
N HIS A 59 -7.09 -2.19 -2.04
CA HIS A 59 -5.78 -2.87 -2.18
C HIS A 59 -5.02 -3.02 -0.85
N THR A 60 -5.23 -2.13 0.11
CA THR A 60 -4.65 -2.25 1.46
C THR A 60 -4.88 -3.62 2.09
N VAL A 61 -6.02 -4.28 1.82
CA VAL A 61 -6.34 -5.62 2.34
C VAL A 61 -5.29 -6.66 1.94
N SER A 62 -4.62 -6.47 0.82
CA SER A 62 -3.61 -7.39 0.28
C SER A 62 -2.22 -7.18 0.86
N ALA A 63 -1.99 -6.15 1.68
CA ALA A 63 -0.70 -5.89 2.29
C ALA A 63 -0.38 -6.94 3.36
N GLN A 64 0.75 -7.61 3.19
CA GLN A 64 1.14 -8.77 4.00
C GLN A 64 2.25 -8.43 4.99
N GLY A 65 3.16 -7.53 4.60
CA GLY A 65 4.44 -7.32 5.28
C GLY A 65 4.35 -6.73 6.67
N GLY A 66 3.64 -5.66 6.82
CA GLY A 66 3.55 -4.88 8.05
C GLY A 66 3.71 -3.39 7.84
N ILE A 67 3.87 -2.65 8.92
CA ILE A 67 4.03 -1.20 8.95
C ILE A 67 5.37 -0.88 9.61
N THR A 68 6.25 -0.19 8.89
CA THR A 68 7.61 0.10 9.34
C THR A 68 7.66 1.37 10.17
N VAL A 69 8.03 1.26 11.44
CA VAL A 69 8.25 2.37 12.38
C VAL A 69 9.27 1.99 13.44
N ALA A 70 10.00 2.96 13.97
CA ALA A 70 11.03 2.74 14.98
C ALA A 70 10.41 2.69 16.40
N LEU A 71 9.84 1.54 16.81
CA LEU A 71 9.31 1.34 18.16
C LEU A 71 10.39 0.95 19.18
N GLY A 72 11.46 0.31 18.73
CA GLY A 72 12.53 -0.16 19.63
C GLY A 72 12.16 -1.38 20.47
N ASN A 73 11.21 -2.21 20.03
CA ASN A 73 10.72 -3.35 20.82
C ASN A 73 11.64 -4.57 20.73
N THR A 74 12.24 -4.81 19.58
CA THR A 74 13.11 -5.98 19.31
C THR A 74 14.59 -5.66 19.65
N HIS A 75 15.01 -4.44 19.43
CA HIS A 75 16.33 -3.89 19.71
C HIS A 75 16.20 -2.38 19.87
N GLU A 76 17.26 -1.72 20.35
CA GLU A 76 17.33 -0.27 20.36
C GLU A 76 17.14 0.28 18.94
N ASP A 77 16.24 1.24 18.77
CA ASP A 77 15.93 1.88 17.52
C ASP A 77 15.42 3.30 17.76
N ASN A 78 15.53 4.17 16.76
CA ASN A 78 15.00 5.52 16.80
C ASN A 78 14.58 6.00 15.40
N TRP A 79 13.78 7.06 15.36
CA TRP A 79 13.25 7.59 14.12
C TRP A 79 14.32 8.24 13.22
N GLU A 80 15.44 8.71 13.77
CA GLU A 80 16.55 9.28 13.00
C GLU A 80 17.23 8.22 12.13
N TRP A 81 17.42 7.01 12.66
CA TRP A 81 17.95 5.89 11.87
C TRP A 81 16.96 5.48 10.77
N HIS A 82 15.67 5.48 11.07
CA HIS A 82 14.61 5.21 10.08
C HIS A 82 14.57 6.29 8.99
N MET A 83 14.69 7.57 9.37
CA MET A 83 14.80 8.68 8.43
C MET A 83 16.01 8.55 7.52
N TYR A 84 17.17 8.23 8.07
CA TYR A 84 18.39 7.99 7.29
C TYR A 84 18.19 6.94 6.21
N ASP A 85 17.63 5.78 6.57
CA ASP A 85 17.34 4.70 5.61
C ASP A 85 16.36 5.13 4.54
N THR A 86 15.34 5.90 4.91
CA THR A 86 14.30 6.36 3.98
C THR A 86 14.85 7.41 3.00
N VAL A 87 15.63 8.38 3.47
CA VAL A 87 16.30 9.38 2.61
C VAL A 87 17.25 8.70 1.64
N LYS A 88 18.08 7.75 2.13
CA LYS A 88 18.99 6.98 1.30
C LYS A 88 18.24 6.09 0.30
N GLY A 89 17.17 5.44 0.73
CA GLY A 89 16.34 4.57 -0.12
C GLY A 89 15.58 5.32 -1.20
N SER A 90 15.35 6.62 -1.03
CA SER A 90 14.78 7.52 -2.04
C SER A 90 15.84 8.16 -2.95
N ASP A 91 17.07 7.67 -2.96
CA ASP A 91 18.21 8.25 -3.70
C ASP A 91 18.42 9.76 -3.42
N TYR A 92 18.08 10.21 -2.23
CA TYR A 92 18.18 11.62 -1.77
C TYR A 92 17.28 12.62 -2.52
N ILE A 93 16.33 12.16 -3.32
CA ILE A 93 15.40 13.01 -4.08
C ILE A 93 14.04 13.19 -3.39
N GLY A 94 13.77 12.42 -2.33
CA GLY A 94 12.54 12.56 -1.55
C GLY A 94 12.48 13.89 -0.78
N ASP A 95 11.27 14.37 -0.50
CA ASP A 95 11.05 15.50 0.39
C ASP A 95 11.45 15.12 1.82
N GLN A 96 12.57 15.66 2.30
CA GLN A 96 13.15 15.28 3.59
C GLN A 96 12.32 15.74 4.78
N ASP A 97 11.60 16.84 4.66
CA ASP A 97 10.69 17.31 5.73
C ASP A 97 9.49 16.35 5.88
N ALA A 98 8.93 15.88 4.76
CA ALA A 98 7.88 14.87 4.77
C ALA A 98 8.38 13.52 5.31
N ILE A 99 9.60 13.11 4.96
CA ILE A 99 10.23 11.89 5.48
C ILE A 99 10.47 12.00 6.98
N GLU A 100 11.00 13.12 7.48
CA GLU A 100 11.19 13.36 8.92
C GLU A 100 9.85 13.24 9.66
N TYR A 101 8.83 13.95 9.18
CA TYR A 101 7.50 13.90 9.77
C TYR A 101 6.96 12.46 9.85
N MET A 102 7.03 11.71 8.76
CA MET A 102 6.57 10.32 8.70
C MET A 102 7.31 9.44 9.71
N CYS A 103 8.64 9.48 9.72
CA CYS A 103 9.45 8.62 10.58
C CYS A 103 9.28 8.97 12.07
N LYS A 104 9.17 10.26 12.39
CA LYS A 104 9.04 10.77 13.76
C LYS A 104 7.66 10.47 14.36
N THR A 105 6.59 10.61 13.57
CA THR A 105 5.22 10.39 14.03
C THR A 105 4.75 8.94 13.85
N GLY A 106 5.48 8.12 13.09
CA GLY A 106 5.13 6.73 12.81
C GLY A 106 4.85 5.88 14.05
N PRO A 107 5.69 5.91 15.10
CA PRO A 107 5.46 5.17 16.34
C PRO A 107 4.10 5.48 16.99
N GLU A 108 3.72 6.77 17.04
CA GLU A 108 2.42 7.21 17.56
C GLU A 108 1.26 6.64 16.74
N ALA A 109 1.38 6.63 15.42
CA ALA A 109 0.36 6.08 14.53
C ALA A 109 0.14 4.56 14.75
N ILE A 110 1.21 3.81 15.04
CA ILE A 110 1.09 2.37 15.39
C ILE A 110 0.37 2.18 16.73
N LEU A 111 0.70 2.97 17.73
CA LEU A 111 0.03 2.90 19.02
C LEU A 111 -1.45 3.28 18.91
N GLU A 112 -1.78 4.28 18.08
CA GLU A 112 -3.17 4.63 17.76
C GLU A 112 -3.92 3.44 17.18
N LEU A 113 -3.35 2.75 16.19
CA LEU A 113 -3.94 1.57 15.56
C LEU A 113 -4.09 0.40 16.56
N ASP A 114 -3.13 0.20 17.43
CA ASP A 114 -3.19 -0.81 18.50
C ASP A 114 -4.35 -0.51 19.46
N HIS A 115 -4.49 0.74 19.88
CA HIS A 115 -5.61 1.20 20.74
C HIS A 115 -6.98 1.10 20.03
N MET A 116 -7.03 1.21 18.70
CA MET A 116 -8.23 0.94 17.92
C MET A 116 -8.59 -0.54 17.85
N GLY A 117 -7.69 -1.43 18.30
CA GLY A 117 -7.89 -2.88 18.33
C GLY A 117 -7.27 -3.64 17.16
N LEU A 118 -6.30 -3.06 16.44
CA LEU A 118 -5.56 -3.81 15.43
C LEU A 118 -4.75 -4.92 16.13
N PRO A 119 -4.96 -6.21 15.77
CA PRO A 119 -4.37 -7.33 16.48
C PRO A 119 -2.92 -7.59 16.03
N PHE A 120 -2.02 -6.67 16.34
CA PHE A 120 -0.59 -6.90 16.09
C PHE A 120 -0.10 -8.16 16.79
N SER A 121 0.79 -8.91 16.15
CA SER A 121 1.54 -9.99 16.77
C SER A 121 2.37 -9.44 17.93
N ARG A 122 2.53 -10.24 19.01
CA ARG A 122 3.22 -9.81 20.24
C ARG A 122 4.47 -10.64 20.47
N LEU A 123 5.46 -10.02 21.09
CA LEU A 123 6.58 -10.69 21.72
C LEU A 123 6.17 -11.26 23.07
N ASP A 124 6.97 -12.16 23.65
CA ASP A 124 6.69 -12.80 24.93
C ASP A 124 6.51 -11.81 26.10
N ASN A 125 7.15 -10.65 26.00
CA ASN A 125 7.02 -9.55 26.97
C ASN A 125 5.75 -8.69 26.74
N GLY A 126 4.90 -9.04 25.79
CA GLY A 126 3.66 -8.34 25.47
C GLY A 126 3.80 -7.13 24.54
N THR A 127 5.01 -6.75 24.13
CA THR A 127 5.22 -5.65 23.18
C THR A 127 4.90 -6.08 21.75
N ILE A 128 4.65 -5.08 20.86
CA ILE A 128 4.35 -5.33 19.45
C ILE A 128 5.56 -5.98 18.77
N TYR A 129 5.31 -7.10 18.09
CA TYR A 129 6.32 -7.78 17.28
C TYR A 129 6.75 -6.93 16.09
N GLN A 130 8.05 -6.87 15.85
CA GLN A 130 8.65 -6.22 14.70
C GLN A 130 9.60 -7.17 13.99
N ARG A 131 9.52 -7.19 12.64
CA ARG A 131 10.38 -8.02 11.79
C ARG A 131 11.35 -7.16 10.97
N PRO A 132 12.50 -7.73 10.54
CA PRO A 132 13.40 -7.04 9.61
C PRO A 132 12.80 -6.94 8.21
N PHE A 133 13.08 -5.82 7.55
CA PHE A 133 12.75 -5.58 6.14
C PHE A 133 13.96 -5.00 5.42
N GLY A 134 13.98 -5.13 4.08
CA GLY A 134 15.07 -4.67 3.25
C GLY A 134 15.33 -3.17 3.38
N GLY A 135 16.60 -2.81 3.41
CA GLY A 135 17.04 -1.42 3.47
C GLY A 135 16.86 -0.76 4.84
N GLN A 136 16.55 -1.52 5.89
CA GLN A 136 16.41 -1.02 7.26
C GLN A 136 17.67 -1.31 8.07
N SER A 137 18.26 -0.28 8.68
CA SER A 137 19.53 -0.39 9.40
C SER A 137 19.52 0.36 10.74
N LYS A 138 20.38 -0.09 11.66
CA LYS A 138 20.71 0.62 12.89
C LYS A 138 21.91 1.53 12.64
N ASN A 139 22.10 2.53 13.49
CA ASN A 139 23.30 3.36 13.51
C ASN A 139 23.68 3.93 12.13
N PHE A 140 22.69 4.49 11.38
CA PHE A 140 22.92 5.16 10.09
C PHE A 140 23.65 4.28 9.06
N GLY A 141 23.09 3.11 8.76
CA GLY A 141 23.63 2.18 7.76
C GLY A 141 24.48 1.04 8.34
N GLY A 142 24.38 0.76 9.63
CA GLY A 142 25.02 -0.36 10.31
C GLY A 142 24.28 -1.68 10.13
N GLU A 143 24.08 -2.43 11.22
CA GLU A 143 23.41 -3.72 11.21
C GLU A 143 21.94 -3.63 10.81
N GLN A 144 21.37 -4.74 10.36
CA GLN A 144 19.94 -4.87 10.02
C GLN A 144 19.04 -4.47 11.20
N ALA A 145 18.08 -3.59 10.96
CA ALA A 145 17.04 -3.25 11.91
C ALA A 145 15.76 -4.07 11.71
N ALA A 146 15.09 -4.41 12.79
CA ALA A 146 13.77 -5.02 12.81
C ALA A 146 12.74 -4.00 13.32
N ARG A 147 12.12 -3.24 12.43
CA ARG A 147 11.17 -2.16 12.77
C ARG A 147 9.80 -2.27 12.11
N THR A 148 9.51 -3.37 11.42
CA THR A 148 8.22 -3.56 10.74
C THR A 148 7.25 -4.27 11.68
N ALA A 149 6.29 -3.52 12.23
CA ALA A 149 5.20 -4.03 13.05
C ALA A 149 4.22 -4.82 12.19
N ALA A 150 3.84 -6.02 12.62
CA ALA A 150 3.03 -6.93 11.80
C ALA A 150 1.95 -7.66 12.60
N ALA A 151 0.85 -7.99 11.92
CA ALA A 151 -0.15 -8.97 12.32
C ALA A 151 0.04 -10.21 11.42
N ALA A 152 0.97 -11.08 11.80
CA ALA A 152 1.46 -12.19 10.98
C ALA A 152 1.79 -11.72 9.53
N ASP A 153 1.23 -12.34 8.50
CA ASP A 153 1.33 -11.93 7.09
C ASP A 153 0.02 -11.32 6.54
N ARG A 154 -0.85 -10.85 7.43
CA ARG A 154 -2.18 -10.29 7.13
C ARG A 154 -2.38 -8.89 7.71
N THR A 155 -1.31 -8.13 7.84
CA THR A 155 -1.34 -6.79 8.46
C THR A 155 -2.29 -5.83 7.75
N GLY A 156 -2.32 -5.85 6.42
CA GLY A 156 -3.22 -4.98 5.64
C GLY A 156 -4.69 -5.34 5.82
N HIS A 157 -5.02 -6.62 5.90
CA HIS A 157 -6.38 -7.07 6.22
C HIS A 157 -6.81 -6.58 7.61
N ALA A 158 -5.97 -6.76 8.61
CA ALA A 158 -6.22 -6.30 9.97
C ALA A 158 -6.40 -4.78 10.04
N LEU A 159 -5.51 -4.03 9.39
CA LEU A 159 -5.55 -2.57 9.31
C LEU A 159 -6.87 -2.08 8.68
N LEU A 160 -7.21 -2.61 7.53
CA LEU A 160 -8.38 -2.15 6.78
C LEU A 160 -9.68 -2.42 7.53
N HIS A 161 -9.82 -3.60 8.12
CA HIS A 161 -10.99 -3.94 8.93
C HIS A 161 -11.08 -3.11 10.21
N THR A 162 -9.98 -2.84 10.88
CA THR A 162 -9.94 -1.97 12.06
C THR A 162 -10.41 -0.56 11.71
N LEU A 163 -9.87 0.05 10.65
CA LEU A 163 -10.26 1.38 10.20
C LEU A 163 -11.72 1.44 9.70
N TYR A 164 -12.18 0.38 9.04
CA TYR A 164 -13.57 0.29 8.61
C TYR A 164 -14.54 0.30 9.80
N GLN A 165 -14.26 -0.50 10.83
CA GLN A 165 -15.06 -0.52 12.06
C GLN A 165 -15.07 0.83 12.77
N GLN A 166 -13.92 1.53 12.83
CA GLN A 166 -13.83 2.87 13.41
C GLN A 166 -14.64 3.90 12.62
N ASN A 167 -14.65 3.82 11.29
CA ASN A 167 -15.48 4.68 10.46
C ASN A 167 -16.98 4.44 10.68
N LEU A 168 -17.40 3.18 10.78
CA LEU A 168 -18.79 2.84 11.13
C LEU A 168 -19.18 3.40 12.50
N LYS A 169 -18.32 3.22 13.50
CA LYS A 169 -18.54 3.72 14.88
C LYS A 169 -18.68 5.26 14.93
N ASN A 170 -17.94 5.96 14.06
CA ASN A 170 -17.98 7.42 13.99
C ASN A 170 -18.95 7.95 12.92
N HIS A 171 -19.84 7.10 12.40
CA HIS A 171 -20.89 7.47 11.45
C HIS A 171 -20.39 8.14 10.17
N THR A 172 -19.21 7.77 9.68
CA THR A 172 -18.71 8.22 8.37
C THR A 172 -19.68 7.79 7.28
N THR A 173 -20.08 8.71 6.39
CA THR A 173 -20.95 8.39 5.27
C THR A 173 -20.15 7.74 4.16
N ILE A 174 -20.32 6.43 3.97
CA ILE A 174 -19.58 5.62 3.01
C ILE A 174 -20.44 5.35 1.78
N PHE A 175 -19.89 5.66 0.60
CA PHE A 175 -20.47 5.40 -0.71
C PHE A 175 -19.70 4.25 -1.37
N SER A 176 -20.17 3.01 -1.18
CA SER A 176 -19.58 1.81 -1.79
C SER A 176 -20.05 1.68 -3.26
N GLU A 177 -19.13 1.23 -4.13
CA GLU A 177 -19.39 1.06 -5.57
C GLU A 177 -19.76 2.36 -6.28
N TRP A 178 -19.12 3.45 -5.84
CA TRP A 178 -19.18 4.76 -6.49
C TRP A 178 -17.82 5.08 -7.09
N TYR A 179 -17.81 5.28 -8.40
CA TYR A 179 -16.59 5.55 -9.17
C TYR A 179 -16.43 7.05 -9.39
N ALA A 180 -15.44 7.67 -8.74
CA ALA A 180 -15.12 9.07 -8.95
C ALA A 180 -14.58 9.27 -10.38
N LEU A 181 -15.15 10.21 -11.10
CA LEU A 181 -14.85 10.48 -12.51
C LEU A 181 -13.84 11.63 -12.65
N ASP A 182 -14.23 12.83 -12.23
CA ASP A 182 -13.43 14.05 -12.39
C ASP A 182 -13.55 14.98 -11.18
N LEU A 183 -12.51 15.78 -10.95
CA LEU A 183 -12.54 16.90 -10.01
C LEU A 183 -13.34 18.06 -10.58
N VAL A 184 -14.14 18.72 -9.76
CA VAL A 184 -14.91 19.91 -10.13
C VAL A 184 -14.17 21.13 -9.60
N LYS A 185 -13.97 22.13 -10.45
CA LYS A 185 -13.35 23.41 -10.10
C LYS A 185 -14.37 24.54 -10.19
N ASN A 186 -14.27 25.53 -9.30
CA ASN A 186 -15.02 26.79 -9.39
C ASN A 186 -14.36 27.77 -10.38
N ALA A 187 -14.94 28.93 -10.54
CA ALA A 187 -14.43 29.97 -11.43
C ALA A 187 -13.02 30.46 -11.06
N ASP A 188 -12.63 30.37 -9.78
CA ASP A 188 -11.31 30.76 -9.29
C ASP A 188 -10.26 29.64 -9.48
N GLY A 189 -10.67 28.50 -10.03
CA GLY A 189 -9.81 27.35 -10.23
C GLY A 189 -9.63 26.45 -9.00
N ALA A 190 -10.28 26.73 -7.88
CA ALA A 190 -10.24 25.89 -6.70
C ALA A 190 -11.09 24.62 -6.87
N VAL A 191 -10.60 23.49 -6.38
CA VAL A 191 -11.35 22.23 -6.38
C VAL A 191 -12.46 22.31 -5.33
N VAL A 192 -13.70 22.06 -5.75
CA VAL A 192 -14.92 22.13 -4.93
C VAL A 192 -15.68 20.81 -4.88
N GLY A 193 -14.99 19.70 -5.08
CA GLY A 193 -15.53 18.36 -5.04
C GLY A 193 -15.22 17.54 -6.29
N CYS A 194 -16.04 16.52 -6.54
CA CYS A 194 -15.89 15.64 -7.68
C CYS A 194 -17.25 15.18 -8.23
N THR A 195 -17.26 14.72 -9.47
CA THR A 195 -18.37 13.91 -10.01
C THR A 195 -18.07 12.44 -9.76
N ALA A 196 -19.12 11.66 -9.48
CA ALA A 196 -18.98 10.23 -9.30
C ALA A 196 -20.19 9.48 -9.88
N LEU A 197 -19.91 8.31 -10.43
CA LEU A 197 -20.87 7.38 -10.99
C LEU A 197 -21.27 6.34 -9.93
N CYS A 198 -22.55 6.21 -9.65
CA CYS A 198 -23.08 5.04 -8.97
C CYS A 198 -23.04 3.85 -9.93
N ILE A 199 -22.22 2.84 -9.64
CA ILE A 199 -22.03 1.68 -10.54
C ILE A 199 -23.33 0.88 -10.68
N GLU A 200 -24.10 0.76 -9.59
CA GLU A 200 -25.35 0.00 -9.57
C GLU A 200 -26.44 0.62 -10.46
N THR A 201 -26.61 1.95 -10.38
CA THR A 201 -27.73 2.65 -11.04
C THR A 201 -27.35 3.35 -12.33
N GLY A 202 -26.06 3.59 -12.57
CA GLY A 202 -25.57 4.41 -13.68
C GLY A 202 -25.78 5.92 -13.47
N GLU A 203 -26.25 6.35 -12.31
CA GLU A 203 -26.45 7.76 -12.00
C GLU A 203 -25.12 8.47 -11.75
N VAL A 204 -24.95 9.65 -12.34
CA VAL A 204 -23.81 10.53 -12.06
C VAL A 204 -24.24 11.63 -11.11
N VAL A 205 -23.50 11.82 -10.02
CA VAL A 205 -23.79 12.78 -8.97
C VAL A 205 -22.59 13.71 -8.77
N TYR A 206 -22.84 14.98 -8.51
CA TYR A 206 -21.84 15.91 -8.06
C TYR A 206 -21.75 15.91 -6.51
N PHE A 207 -20.62 15.48 -5.99
CA PHE A 207 -20.26 15.59 -4.58
C PHE A 207 -19.56 16.93 -4.36
N LYS A 208 -20.30 17.90 -3.87
CA LYS A 208 -19.79 19.24 -3.55
C LYS A 208 -19.16 19.25 -2.17
N ALA A 209 -17.94 19.72 -2.06
CA ALA A 209 -17.23 19.78 -0.78
C ALA A 209 -16.29 20.99 -0.70
N ARG A 210 -16.01 21.44 0.51
CA ARG A 210 -15.01 22.48 0.78
C ARG A 210 -13.58 21.97 0.67
N ALA A 211 -13.38 20.68 0.96
CA ALA A 211 -12.09 20.00 0.83
C ALA A 211 -12.27 18.66 0.09
N THR A 212 -11.30 18.33 -0.76
CA THR A 212 -11.25 17.06 -1.51
C THR A 212 -9.93 16.37 -1.25
N VAL A 213 -9.99 15.12 -0.77
CA VAL A 213 -8.83 14.29 -0.50
C VAL A 213 -8.73 13.19 -1.55
N LEU A 214 -7.63 13.13 -2.29
CA LEU A 214 -7.31 12.04 -3.19
C LEU A 214 -6.55 10.96 -2.43
N ALA A 215 -7.16 9.80 -2.24
CA ALA A 215 -6.59 8.63 -1.58
C ALA A 215 -6.77 7.37 -2.45
N THR A 216 -6.62 7.52 -3.76
CA THR A 216 -7.02 6.54 -4.79
C THR A 216 -6.01 5.40 -4.98
N GLY A 217 -4.93 5.37 -4.20
CA GLY A 217 -3.89 4.36 -4.29
C GLY A 217 -3.03 4.50 -5.55
N GLY A 218 -2.34 3.42 -5.90
CA GLY A 218 -1.39 3.39 -7.00
C GLY A 218 -2.00 3.11 -8.37
N ALA A 219 -1.12 2.95 -9.36
CA ALA A 219 -1.47 2.72 -10.77
C ALA A 219 -0.76 1.48 -11.35
N GLY A 220 -0.40 0.50 -10.52
CA GLY A 220 0.40 -0.66 -10.96
C GLY A 220 -0.25 -1.48 -12.10
N ARG A 221 -1.55 -1.38 -12.33
CA ARG A 221 -2.26 -2.09 -13.42
C ARG A 221 -2.01 -1.52 -14.80
N ILE A 222 -1.23 -0.45 -14.93
CA ILE A 222 -0.72 -0.01 -16.24
C ILE A 222 0.34 -0.97 -16.80
N TYR A 223 0.96 -1.80 -15.94
CA TYR A 223 1.95 -2.81 -16.33
C TYR A 223 1.30 -4.17 -16.58
N GLN A 224 1.82 -4.92 -17.54
CA GLN A 224 1.35 -6.27 -17.87
C GLN A 224 1.53 -7.24 -16.69
N SER A 225 2.71 -7.20 -16.04
CA SER A 225 3.01 -7.97 -14.82
C SER A 225 3.03 -7.04 -13.63
N THR A 226 2.19 -7.31 -12.64
CA THR A 226 2.07 -6.48 -11.45
C THR A 226 1.50 -7.30 -10.29
N THR A 227 1.94 -6.97 -9.07
CA THR A 227 1.36 -7.50 -7.83
C THR A 227 0.19 -6.66 -7.32
N ASN A 228 -0.13 -5.55 -8.01
CA ASN A 228 -1.24 -4.68 -7.65
C ASN A 228 -2.60 -5.29 -8.01
N ALA A 229 -3.62 -4.98 -7.19
CA ALA A 229 -5.00 -5.34 -7.48
C ALA A 229 -5.50 -4.70 -8.78
N HIS A 230 -6.51 -5.32 -9.40
CA HIS A 230 -7.12 -4.83 -10.64
C HIS A 230 -7.69 -3.40 -10.53
N ILE A 231 -8.00 -2.95 -9.32
CA ILE A 231 -8.53 -1.63 -9.03
C ILE A 231 -7.48 -0.51 -9.04
N ASN A 232 -6.19 -0.84 -9.06
CA ASN A 232 -5.09 0.14 -9.04
C ASN A 232 -4.79 0.65 -10.45
N THR A 233 -5.68 1.46 -10.97
CA THR A 233 -5.71 1.93 -12.37
C THR A 233 -5.26 3.39 -12.55
N GLY A 234 -4.82 4.07 -11.49
CA GLY A 234 -4.31 5.44 -11.55
C GLY A 234 -5.37 6.53 -11.66
N ASP A 235 -6.56 6.27 -11.19
CA ASP A 235 -7.72 7.17 -11.35
C ASP A 235 -7.46 8.55 -10.75
N GLY A 236 -6.87 8.64 -9.55
CA GLY A 236 -6.58 9.92 -8.90
C GLY A 236 -5.57 10.76 -9.64
N VAL A 237 -4.52 10.13 -10.19
CA VAL A 237 -3.53 10.82 -11.03
C VAL A 237 -4.19 11.33 -12.32
N GLY A 238 -5.03 10.50 -12.94
CA GLY A 238 -5.77 10.90 -14.14
C GLY A 238 -6.71 12.08 -13.87
N MET A 239 -7.45 12.07 -12.76
CA MET A 239 -8.32 13.19 -12.36
C MET A 239 -7.51 14.47 -12.09
N ALA A 240 -6.36 14.36 -11.41
CA ALA A 240 -5.48 15.49 -11.13
C ALA A 240 -4.96 16.14 -12.41
N ILE A 241 -4.46 15.33 -13.36
CA ILE A 241 -3.97 15.82 -14.66
C ILE A 241 -5.08 16.52 -15.45
N ARG A 242 -6.26 15.92 -15.55
CA ARG A 242 -7.41 16.54 -16.25
C ARG A 242 -7.87 17.84 -15.60
N ALA A 243 -7.72 17.97 -14.29
CA ALA A 243 -8.02 19.19 -13.55
C ALA A 243 -6.91 20.26 -13.64
N GLY A 244 -5.78 19.96 -14.29
CA GLY A 244 -4.62 20.85 -14.39
C GLY A 244 -3.81 20.96 -13.10
N VAL A 245 -3.92 19.99 -12.20
CA VAL A 245 -3.07 19.88 -11.02
C VAL A 245 -1.72 19.30 -11.43
N PRO A 246 -0.59 19.91 -11.06
CA PRO A 246 0.73 19.38 -11.40
C PRO A 246 0.98 18.03 -10.76
N VAL A 247 1.69 17.17 -11.47
CA VAL A 247 2.15 15.86 -11.00
C VAL A 247 3.67 15.81 -11.08
N GLN A 248 4.31 15.00 -10.22
CA GLN A 248 5.76 14.86 -10.17
C GLN A 248 6.15 13.39 -9.95
N ASP A 249 7.41 13.08 -10.21
CA ASP A 249 8.03 11.76 -9.95
C ASP A 249 7.30 10.59 -10.62
N MET A 250 6.69 10.84 -11.79
CA MET A 250 5.87 9.86 -12.51
C MET A 250 6.65 8.65 -13.03
N GLU A 251 7.97 8.77 -13.12
CA GLU A 251 8.90 7.69 -13.48
C GLU A 251 9.30 6.81 -12.29
N MET A 252 9.02 7.26 -11.06
CA MET A 252 9.45 6.57 -9.83
C MET A 252 8.50 5.43 -9.47
N TRP A 253 8.78 4.25 -10.01
CA TRP A 253 8.03 3.02 -9.73
C TRP A 253 8.89 2.03 -8.94
N GLN A 254 8.32 1.49 -7.84
CA GLN A 254 8.96 0.39 -7.14
C GLN A 254 8.32 -0.93 -7.54
N PHE A 255 9.10 -1.83 -8.14
CA PHE A 255 8.68 -3.20 -8.42
C PHE A 255 8.93 -4.08 -7.20
N HIS A 256 7.92 -4.83 -6.78
CA HIS A 256 8.12 -5.83 -5.73
C HIS A 256 8.93 -7.00 -6.32
N PRO A 257 10.06 -7.40 -5.69
CA PRO A 257 10.96 -8.37 -6.28
C PRO A 257 10.41 -9.79 -6.32
N THR A 258 9.46 -10.13 -5.45
CA THR A 258 8.93 -11.49 -5.35
C THR A 258 7.42 -11.56 -5.59
N GLY A 259 7.04 -12.31 -6.61
CA GLY A 259 5.67 -12.66 -6.96
C GLY A 259 5.63 -14.08 -7.51
N ILE A 260 4.50 -14.79 -7.37
CA ILE A 260 4.33 -16.13 -7.91
C ILE A 260 4.33 -16.05 -9.44
N ALA A 261 5.24 -16.76 -10.08
CA ALA A 261 5.38 -16.80 -11.54
C ALA A 261 4.05 -17.21 -12.20
N GLY A 262 3.63 -16.49 -13.23
CA GLY A 262 2.38 -16.69 -13.95
C GLY A 262 1.14 -16.11 -13.28
N ALA A 263 1.00 -16.21 -11.96
CA ALA A 263 -0.14 -15.68 -11.22
C ALA A 263 0.00 -14.18 -10.87
N GLY A 264 1.23 -13.68 -10.75
CA GLY A 264 1.51 -12.30 -10.35
C GLY A 264 1.12 -11.98 -8.89
N VAL A 265 0.78 -12.99 -8.10
CA VAL A 265 0.39 -12.82 -6.70
C VAL A 265 1.61 -12.46 -5.87
N LEU A 266 1.46 -11.45 -5.01
CA LEU A 266 2.52 -10.97 -4.12
C LEU A 266 2.98 -12.07 -3.16
N VAL A 267 4.30 -12.30 -3.12
CA VAL A 267 4.96 -13.02 -2.04
C VAL A 267 5.68 -12.00 -1.16
N THR A 268 5.20 -11.81 0.05
CA THR A 268 5.66 -10.76 0.96
C THR A 268 7.17 -10.77 1.18
N GLU A 269 7.76 -9.60 1.30
CA GLU A 269 9.14 -9.45 1.79
C GLU A 269 9.34 -10.05 3.18
N GLY A 270 8.26 -10.17 3.96
CA GLY A 270 8.26 -10.87 5.24
C GLY A 270 8.86 -12.27 5.17
N CYS A 271 8.70 -12.98 4.05
CA CYS A 271 9.34 -14.28 3.83
C CYS A 271 10.87 -14.21 3.95
N ARG A 272 11.48 -13.18 3.35
CA ARG A 272 12.92 -12.93 3.44
C ARG A 272 13.30 -12.36 4.81
N GLY A 273 12.44 -11.57 5.42
CA GLY A 273 12.58 -11.07 6.78
C GLY A 273 12.60 -12.18 7.84
N GLU A 274 11.82 -13.24 7.65
CA GLU A 274 11.82 -14.43 8.51
C GLU A 274 12.97 -15.40 8.22
N GLY A 275 13.83 -15.11 7.24
CA GLY A 275 15.02 -15.88 6.91
C GLY A 275 14.98 -16.64 5.58
N GLY A 276 13.95 -16.44 4.77
CA GLY A 276 13.88 -16.98 3.41
C GLY A 276 14.92 -16.35 2.49
N TYR A 277 15.38 -17.09 1.47
CA TYR A 277 16.38 -16.60 0.53
C TYR A 277 16.14 -17.09 -0.90
N LEU A 278 16.71 -16.33 -1.86
CA LEU A 278 16.54 -16.55 -3.29
C LEU A 278 17.63 -17.47 -3.84
N LEU A 279 17.23 -18.39 -4.73
CA LEU A 279 18.10 -19.31 -5.42
C LEU A 279 17.93 -19.21 -6.93
N ASN A 280 19.05 -19.32 -7.67
CA ASN A 280 19.04 -19.53 -9.10
C ASN A 280 18.93 -21.05 -9.44
N LYS A 281 18.95 -21.39 -10.74
CA LYS A 281 18.82 -22.79 -11.19
C LYS A 281 19.95 -23.72 -10.73
N HIS A 282 21.10 -23.18 -10.36
CA HIS A 282 22.24 -23.93 -9.85
C HIS A 282 22.18 -24.14 -8.32
N GLY A 283 21.14 -23.65 -7.66
CA GLY A 283 21.01 -23.67 -6.20
C GLY A 283 21.90 -22.65 -5.49
N GLU A 284 22.45 -21.69 -6.22
CA GLU A 284 23.25 -20.60 -5.65
C GLU A 284 22.35 -19.55 -5.00
N ARG A 285 22.67 -19.13 -3.78
CA ARG A 285 22.10 -17.96 -3.12
C ARG A 285 22.73 -16.71 -3.70
N PHE A 286 22.29 -16.30 -4.88
CA PHE A 286 22.94 -15.28 -5.71
C PHE A 286 22.96 -13.89 -5.06
N MET A 287 22.06 -13.56 -4.12
CA MET A 287 22.08 -12.28 -3.43
C MET A 287 23.35 -12.04 -2.59
N GLU A 288 24.05 -13.09 -2.19
CA GLU A 288 25.35 -12.96 -1.51
C GLU A 288 26.42 -12.34 -2.42
N ARG A 289 26.30 -12.52 -3.72
CA ARG A 289 27.20 -11.95 -4.73
C ARG A 289 26.85 -10.50 -5.06
N TYR A 290 25.56 -10.15 -5.11
CA TYR A 290 25.10 -8.79 -5.44
C TYR A 290 25.08 -7.84 -4.26
N ALA A 291 24.82 -8.32 -3.07
CA ALA A 291 24.72 -7.56 -1.83
C ALA A 291 25.32 -8.36 -0.65
N PRO A 292 26.64 -8.42 -0.52
CA PRO A 292 27.31 -9.31 0.45
C PRO A 292 26.87 -9.09 1.91
N ASN A 293 26.54 -7.86 2.28
CA ASN A 293 26.14 -7.49 3.64
C ASN A 293 24.65 -7.74 3.89
N ALA A 294 23.77 -7.12 3.10
CA ALA A 294 22.32 -7.19 3.29
C ALA A 294 21.69 -8.45 2.68
N LYS A 295 22.37 -9.08 1.71
CA LYS A 295 21.90 -10.29 1.01
C LYS A 295 20.47 -10.15 0.50
N ASP A 296 19.58 -11.06 0.84
CA ASP A 296 18.18 -11.07 0.42
C ASP A 296 17.34 -9.94 1.06
N LEU A 297 17.88 -9.22 2.04
CA LEU A 297 17.32 -8.01 2.64
C LEU A 297 17.95 -6.71 2.12
N ALA A 298 18.59 -6.75 0.96
CA ALA A 298 18.94 -5.55 0.20
C ALA A 298 17.67 -4.78 -0.22
N GLY A 299 17.82 -3.53 -0.63
CA GLY A 299 16.71 -2.72 -1.15
C GLY A 299 15.94 -3.45 -2.27
N ARG A 300 14.65 -3.23 -2.37
CA ARG A 300 13.77 -3.95 -3.33
C ARG A 300 14.23 -3.80 -4.78
N ASP A 301 14.71 -2.63 -5.15
CA ASP A 301 15.28 -2.36 -6.48
C ASP A 301 16.53 -3.20 -6.75
N VAL A 302 17.41 -3.34 -5.77
CA VAL A 302 18.62 -4.18 -5.86
C VAL A 302 18.24 -5.63 -6.06
N VAL A 303 17.30 -6.15 -5.27
CA VAL A 303 16.85 -7.54 -5.39
C VAL A 303 16.17 -7.79 -6.74
N ALA A 304 15.28 -6.88 -7.17
CA ALA A 304 14.59 -7.02 -8.46
C ALA A 304 15.56 -7.01 -9.65
N ARG A 305 16.54 -6.09 -9.66
CA ARG A 305 17.60 -6.07 -10.68
C ARG A 305 18.46 -7.32 -10.68
N SER A 306 18.82 -7.81 -9.49
CA SER A 306 19.62 -9.05 -9.34
C SER A 306 18.90 -10.26 -9.93
N ILE A 307 17.60 -10.43 -9.64
CA ILE A 307 16.79 -11.51 -10.25
C ILE A 307 16.79 -11.38 -11.78
N MET A 308 16.60 -10.16 -12.30
CA MET A 308 16.58 -9.93 -13.74
C MET A 308 17.93 -10.25 -14.40
N ILE A 309 19.05 -9.92 -13.75
CA ILE A 309 20.40 -10.26 -14.25
C ILE A 309 20.57 -11.79 -14.28
N GLU A 310 20.20 -12.49 -13.20
CA GLU A 310 20.25 -13.96 -13.17
C GLU A 310 19.48 -14.60 -14.33
N ILE A 311 18.27 -14.09 -14.59
CA ILE A 311 17.43 -14.56 -15.70
C ILE A 311 18.07 -14.27 -17.06
N ARG A 312 18.53 -13.02 -17.29
CA ARG A 312 19.13 -12.59 -18.56
C ARG A 312 20.42 -13.34 -18.90
N GLU A 313 21.21 -13.66 -17.90
CA GLU A 313 22.46 -14.43 -18.06
C GLU A 313 22.23 -15.96 -18.08
N GLY A 314 20.97 -16.39 -18.15
CA GLY A 314 20.61 -17.80 -18.33
C GLY A 314 20.74 -18.64 -17.06
N ARG A 315 20.79 -18.03 -15.87
CA ARG A 315 20.79 -18.72 -14.58
C ARG A 315 19.41 -18.78 -13.90
N GLY A 316 18.36 -18.26 -14.54
CA GLY A 316 16.99 -18.43 -14.10
C GLY A 316 16.57 -19.91 -14.14
N CYS A 317 15.69 -20.30 -13.22
CA CYS A 317 15.05 -21.61 -13.24
C CYS A 317 14.03 -21.66 -14.38
N ASP A 318 13.93 -22.80 -15.05
CA ASP A 318 12.94 -23.01 -16.10
C ASP A 318 11.57 -23.34 -15.50
N GLY A 319 10.51 -22.88 -16.14
CA GLY A 319 9.13 -23.17 -15.74
C GLY A 319 8.10 -22.80 -16.82
N PRO A 320 6.84 -23.21 -16.64
CA PRO A 320 5.79 -23.03 -17.65
C PRO A 320 5.46 -21.57 -17.92
N TRP A 321 5.82 -20.67 -17.00
CA TRP A 321 5.57 -19.23 -17.09
C TRP A 321 6.83 -18.42 -17.43
N GLY A 322 7.86 -19.10 -17.91
CA GLY A 322 9.15 -18.49 -18.22
C GLY A 322 10.18 -18.62 -17.11
N PRO A 323 11.38 -18.06 -17.33
CA PRO A 323 12.47 -18.14 -16.37
C PRO A 323 12.16 -17.35 -15.09
N HIS A 324 12.54 -17.92 -13.94
CA HIS A 324 12.27 -17.36 -12.63
C HIS A 324 13.38 -17.66 -11.61
N ALA A 325 13.33 -17.04 -10.44
CA ALA A 325 14.12 -17.42 -9.27
C ALA A 325 13.25 -18.25 -8.30
N LYS A 326 13.88 -19.10 -7.49
CA LYS A 326 13.20 -19.81 -6.40
C LYS A 326 13.36 -19.06 -5.10
N LEU A 327 12.29 -19.01 -4.30
CA LEU A 327 12.33 -18.57 -2.91
C LEU A 327 12.29 -19.79 -2.00
N LYS A 328 13.35 -19.99 -1.21
CA LYS A 328 13.48 -21.11 -0.27
C LYS A 328 12.98 -20.73 1.10
N LEU A 329 12.02 -21.47 1.64
CA LEU A 329 11.38 -21.24 2.94
C LEU A 329 11.36 -22.49 3.84
N ASP A 330 11.47 -23.69 3.27
CA ASP A 330 11.33 -24.98 3.97
C ASP A 330 12.31 -25.16 5.15
N HIS A 331 13.49 -24.53 5.08
CA HIS A 331 14.49 -24.55 6.15
C HIS A 331 14.08 -23.80 7.42
N LEU A 332 13.04 -22.94 7.34
CA LEU A 332 12.53 -22.18 8.49
C LEU A 332 11.76 -23.08 9.49
N GLY A 333 11.29 -24.23 9.03
CA GLY A 333 10.53 -25.15 9.84
C GLY A 333 9.03 -24.82 9.92
N LYS A 334 8.24 -25.84 10.23
CA LYS A 334 6.77 -25.77 10.21
C LYS A 334 6.22 -24.74 11.17
N GLU A 335 6.78 -24.64 12.37
CA GLU A 335 6.30 -23.70 13.40
C GLU A 335 6.38 -22.24 12.95
N VAL A 336 7.50 -21.84 12.35
CA VAL A 336 7.68 -20.48 11.83
C VAL A 336 6.72 -20.22 10.66
N LEU A 337 6.62 -21.17 9.73
CA LEU A 337 5.74 -21.03 8.57
C LEU A 337 4.27 -20.89 8.97
N GLU A 338 3.78 -21.71 9.89
CA GLU A 338 2.39 -21.68 10.35
C GLU A 338 2.06 -20.46 11.23
N SER A 339 3.01 -20.00 12.05
CA SER A 339 2.77 -18.87 12.95
C SER A 339 3.04 -17.50 12.33
N ARG A 340 4.06 -17.39 11.45
CA ARG A 340 4.51 -16.11 10.88
C ARG A 340 4.06 -15.88 9.44
N LEU A 341 3.85 -16.95 8.67
CA LEU A 341 3.57 -16.89 7.24
C LEU A 341 2.39 -17.79 6.80
N PRO A 342 1.28 -17.87 7.58
CA PRO A 342 0.18 -18.79 7.28
C PRO A 342 -0.49 -18.49 5.93
N GLY A 343 -0.62 -17.22 5.54
CA GLY A 343 -1.19 -16.82 4.26
C GLY A 343 -0.27 -17.18 3.09
N ILE A 344 1.04 -17.15 3.28
CA ILE A 344 2.01 -17.57 2.24
C ILE A 344 1.93 -19.07 2.00
N LEU A 345 1.75 -19.90 3.03
CA LEU A 345 1.49 -21.33 2.86
C LEU A 345 0.24 -21.58 2.01
N GLU A 346 -0.86 -20.87 2.30
CA GLU A 346 -2.11 -20.96 1.55
C GLU A 346 -1.91 -20.55 0.07
N LEU A 347 -1.22 -19.42 -0.16
CA LEU A 347 -0.90 -18.93 -1.50
C LEU A 347 -0.01 -19.91 -2.29
N SER A 348 0.99 -20.49 -1.63
CA SER A 348 1.91 -21.46 -2.26
C SER A 348 1.17 -22.72 -2.72
N ARG A 349 0.27 -23.24 -1.88
CA ARG A 349 -0.58 -24.39 -2.24
C ARG A 349 -1.53 -24.06 -3.38
N THR A 350 -2.17 -22.89 -3.33
CA THR A 350 -3.22 -22.50 -4.28
C THR A 350 -2.65 -22.15 -5.65
N PHE A 351 -1.57 -21.38 -5.72
CA PHE A 351 -1.07 -20.78 -6.96
C PHE A 351 0.27 -21.35 -7.46
N ALA A 352 1.10 -21.88 -6.57
CA ALA A 352 2.37 -22.50 -6.94
C ALA A 352 2.34 -24.03 -6.89
N HIS A 353 1.28 -24.61 -6.31
CA HIS A 353 1.10 -26.06 -6.12
C HIS A 353 2.26 -26.70 -5.35
N VAL A 354 2.76 -25.99 -4.35
CA VAL A 354 3.86 -26.41 -3.46
C VAL A 354 3.36 -26.39 -2.01
N ASP A 355 3.69 -27.50 -1.29
CA ASP A 355 3.46 -27.59 0.17
C ASP A 355 4.65 -27.07 0.97
#